data_a92a458517232d83c5b5b91258d00d7e
#
_entry.id   a92a458517232d83c5b5b91258d00d7e
#
_cell.length_a   1.000
_cell.length_b   1.000
_cell.length_c   1.000
_cell.angle_alpha   90.00
_cell.angle_beta   90.00
_cell.angle_gamma   90.00
#
_symmetry.space_group_name_H-M   'P 1'
#
loop_
_entity.id
_entity.type
_entity.pdbx_description
1 polymer ?
#
loop_
_entity_poly.entity_id
_entity_poly.type
_entity_poly.pdbx_seq_one_letter_code
_entity_poly.pdbx_strand_id
1 'polypeptide(L)'
;MSVPKIFELSCQTQNYNWGRKGSSSLVAQLLKGQSIDENLPYAELWMGIHPNAPSHVQFGNGEELAVILQREPKLLGNYVLNHWGTLPFLFKILSIAQPLSIQMHPDKLWAKQLHLRDPHNFPDDNHKPEIALCISDLEVLYEFEKKAYLTAFLKRYPFFYHFFLEKYEGPKTKSNQDVLFQDIIPLLMLGSEEESKILLQKLHMSVKQAAHPSEKDKLFLSLYPKFPEDIGLLFVFFMQKIDIEPNQALFLRANQLHAYLNGNLAECMANSDNVIRAGLTERHKDIQAMLHKITYHDDTPQLIYGDLSSEWITDYSSESEEFALQKIRVPQNTTASIQSIIGPSISLVLSGKGKLIFSDTGTIVEKILEKGTVLFISADQAFKIETSENMEIVRALVPDPN
;
A
#
# COMPACT_ATOMS: atom_id res chain seq x y z
N MET A 1 17.24 -22.94 -24.09
CA MET A 1 17.99 -22.88 -22.81
C MET A 1 16.97 -23.08 -21.70
N SER A 2 17.32 -23.78 -20.64
CA SER A 2 16.46 -23.90 -19.45
C SER A 2 16.35 -22.53 -18.76
N VAL A 3 15.17 -22.20 -18.23
CA VAL A 3 14.97 -20.98 -17.44
C VAL A 3 15.71 -21.15 -16.10
N PRO A 4 16.57 -20.21 -15.69
CA PRO A 4 17.28 -20.32 -14.41
C PRO A 4 16.28 -20.17 -13.23
N LYS A 5 16.64 -20.74 -12.07
CA LYS A 5 15.81 -20.68 -10.87
C LYS A 5 15.84 -19.33 -10.15
N ILE A 6 16.92 -18.57 -10.33
CA ILE A 6 17.03 -17.18 -9.85
C ILE A 6 17.49 -16.30 -11.00
N PHE A 7 16.74 -15.24 -11.25
CA PHE A 7 17.06 -14.29 -12.32
C PHE A 7 16.65 -12.86 -11.98
N GLU A 8 17.33 -11.91 -12.60
CA GLU A 8 17.09 -10.49 -12.46
C GLU A 8 15.89 -10.04 -13.28
N LEU A 9 15.12 -9.10 -12.73
CA LEU A 9 13.96 -8.49 -13.38
C LEU A 9 14.25 -7.03 -13.73
N SER A 10 13.73 -6.59 -14.86
CA SER A 10 13.52 -5.19 -15.20
C SER A 10 12.07 -4.84 -14.86
N CYS A 11 11.90 -3.84 -14.02
CA CYS A 11 10.61 -3.46 -13.45
C CYS A 11 10.21 -2.06 -13.88
N GLN A 12 8.91 -1.78 -13.91
CA GLN A 12 8.38 -0.53 -14.42
C GLN A 12 8.05 0.45 -13.28
N THR A 13 8.23 1.75 -13.56
CA THR A 13 7.85 2.83 -12.66
C THR A 13 6.51 3.43 -13.03
N GLN A 14 5.79 3.93 -12.02
CA GLN A 14 4.61 4.77 -12.17
C GLN A 14 4.94 6.20 -11.76
N ASN A 15 4.63 7.15 -12.65
CA ASN A 15 5.00 8.56 -12.49
C ASN A 15 3.79 9.41 -12.05
N TYR A 16 3.04 8.93 -11.06
CA TYR A 16 1.90 9.67 -10.51
C TYR A 16 2.34 10.98 -9.87
N ASN A 17 1.53 12.02 -10.03
CA ASN A 17 1.84 13.38 -9.55
C ASN A 17 2.07 13.51 -8.04
N TRP A 18 1.59 12.55 -7.25
CA TRP A 18 1.80 12.51 -5.81
C TRP A 18 3.19 11.99 -5.40
N GLY A 19 3.94 11.40 -6.33
CA GLY A 19 5.28 10.87 -6.08
C GLY A 19 6.33 11.93 -5.77
N ARG A 20 7.39 11.55 -5.07
CA ARG A 20 8.58 12.39 -4.91
C ARG A 20 9.28 12.56 -6.25
N LYS A 21 9.85 13.76 -6.48
CA LYS A 21 10.50 14.08 -7.74
C LYS A 21 11.99 13.77 -7.72
N GLY A 22 12.49 13.38 -8.90
CA GLY A 22 13.91 13.21 -9.15
C GLY A 22 14.62 12.35 -8.12
N SER A 23 15.85 12.69 -7.81
CA SER A 23 16.73 11.98 -6.87
C SER A 23 16.24 11.98 -5.41
N SER A 24 15.24 12.81 -5.06
CA SER A 24 14.60 12.76 -3.75
C SER A 24 13.67 11.53 -3.57
N SER A 25 13.27 10.89 -4.68
CA SER A 25 12.45 9.68 -4.65
C SER A 25 13.30 8.43 -4.35
N LEU A 26 12.85 7.62 -3.40
CA LEU A 26 13.43 6.30 -3.19
C LEU A 26 13.30 5.43 -4.44
N VAL A 27 12.16 5.52 -5.16
CA VAL A 27 11.96 4.79 -6.41
C VAL A 27 13.03 5.17 -7.42
N ALA A 28 13.26 6.46 -7.66
CA ALA A 28 14.31 6.91 -8.57
C ALA A 28 15.71 6.41 -8.17
N GLN A 29 16.00 6.43 -6.86
CA GLN A 29 17.29 5.94 -6.34
C GLN A 29 17.51 4.43 -6.53
N LEU A 30 16.44 3.66 -6.78
CA LEU A 30 16.46 2.22 -7.04
C LEU A 30 16.53 1.87 -8.53
N LEU A 31 16.45 2.85 -9.43
CA LEU A 31 16.54 2.65 -10.87
C LEU A 31 18.01 2.50 -11.30
N LYS A 32 18.44 1.25 -11.36
CA LYS A 32 19.82 0.89 -11.70
C LYS A 32 20.17 1.32 -13.12
N GLY A 33 21.26 2.11 -13.26
CA GLY A 33 21.82 2.49 -14.58
C GLY A 33 20.96 3.42 -15.42
N GLN A 34 19.89 4.01 -14.87
CA GLN A 34 19.02 4.94 -15.58
C GLN A 34 19.38 6.40 -15.22
N SER A 35 19.24 7.29 -16.20
CA SER A 35 19.31 8.74 -15.94
C SER A 35 18.01 9.20 -15.29
N ILE A 36 18.12 9.97 -14.20
CA ILE A 36 16.97 10.49 -13.46
C ILE A 36 16.64 11.90 -13.91
N ASP A 37 15.39 12.14 -14.30
CA ASP A 37 14.86 13.49 -14.54
C ASP A 37 14.40 14.10 -13.22
N GLU A 38 15.07 15.15 -12.76
CA GLU A 38 14.81 15.82 -11.48
C GLU A 38 13.42 16.48 -11.40
N ASN A 39 12.72 16.67 -12.51
CA ASN A 39 11.38 17.26 -12.56
C ASN A 39 10.26 16.21 -12.58
N LEU A 40 10.59 14.98 -12.93
CA LEU A 40 9.62 13.87 -13.04
C LEU A 40 9.33 13.27 -11.66
N PRO A 41 8.06 13.04 -11.29
CA PRO A 41 7.72 12.24 -10.11
C PRO A 41 8.03 10.76 -10.38
N TYR A 42 8.62 10.09 -9.39
CA TYR A 42 8.83 8.64 -9.36
C TYR A 42 8.06 8.10 -8.17
N ALA A 43 6.79 7.76 -8.41
CA ALA A 43 5.84 7.45 -7.35
C ALA A 43 5.94 6.00 -6.88
N GLU A 44 5.95 5.05 -7.83
CA GLU A 44 5.96 3.63 -7.53
C GLU A 44 6.93 2.87 -8.44
N LEU A 45 7.52 1.78 -7.92
CA LEU A 45 8.21 0.73 -8.68
C LEU A 45 7.41 -0.56 -8.52
N TRP A 46 6.92 -1.12 -9.62
CA TRP A 46 6.09 -2.33 -9.62
C TRP A 46 6.92 -3.56 -9.99
N MET A 47 6.81 -4.60 -9.18
CA MET A 47 7.55 -5.85 -9.29
C MET A 47 6.58 -7.03 -9.24
N GLY A 48 6.33 -7.67 -10.37
CA GLY A 48 5.36 -8.77 -10.50
C GLY A 48 4.84 -8.96 -11.91
N ILE A 49 3.65 -9.51 -12.01
CA ILE A 49 3.02 -9.89 -13.29
C ILE A 49 1.80 -9.03 -13.64
N HIS A 50 1.61 -7.90 -12.94
CA HIS A 50 0.45 -7.06 -13.14
C HIS A 50 0.40 -6.52 -14.59
N PRO A 51 -0.75 -6.64 -15.32
CA PRO A 51 -0.81 -6.32 -16.76
C PRO A 51 -0.51 -4.84 -17.07
N ASN A 52 -0.79 -3.92 -16.14
CA ASN A 52 -0.55 -2.49 -16.34
C ASN A 52 0.94 -2.09 -16.21
N ALA A 53 1.78 -2.96 -15.60
CA ALA A 53 3.22 -2.73 -15.46
C ALA A 53 3.94 -4.07 -15.21
N PRO A 54 3.97 -4.98 -16.21
CA PRO A 54 4.60 -6.27 -16.05
C PRO A 54 6.12 -6.14 -15.89
N SER A 55 6.71 -6.96 -15.03
CA SER A 55 8.16 -7.11 -14.96
C SER A 55 8.65 -7.99 -16.12
N HIS A 56 9.85 -7.68 -16.62
CA HIS A 56 10.50 -8.40 -17.70
C HIS A 56 11.78 -9.10 -17.20
N VAL A 57 12.08 -10.28 -17.71
CA VAL A 57 13.30 -10.99 -17.34
C VAL A 57 14.52 -10.39 -18.04
N GLN A 58 15.67 -10.33 -17.33
CA GLN A 58 16.91 -9.79 -17.90
C GLN A 58 17.77 -10.89 -18.54
N PHE A 59 17.14 -11.80 -19.28
CA PHE A 59 17.82 -12.81 -20.10
C PHE A 59 16.99 -13.11 -21.37
N GLY A 60 17.59 -13.83 -22.32
CA GLY A 60 16.93 -14.16 -23.58
C GLY A 60 16.46 -12.91 -24.33
N ASN A 61 15.17 -12.85 -24.67
CA ASN A 61 14.56 -11.74 -25.40
C ASN A 61 13.92 -10.69 -24.47
N GLY A 62 14.10 -10.79 -23.15
CA GLY A 62 13.46 -9.88 -22.20
C GLY A 62 11.94 -10.06 -22.11
N GLU A 63 11.46 -11.29 -22.13
CA GLU A 63 10.03 -11.62 -22.05
C GLU A 63 9.42 -11.16 -20.72
N GLU A 64 8.11 -10.96 -20.72
CA GLU A 64 7.37 -10.70 -19.49
C GLU A 64 7.47 -11.87 -18.51
N LEU A 65 7.60 -11.57 -17.21
CA LEU A 65 7.62 -12.59 -16.17
C LEU A 65 6.40 -13.51 -16.23
N ALA A 66 5.22 -12.97 -16.53
CA ALA A 66 3.98 -13.75 -16.69
C ALA A 66 4.12 -14.85 -17.74
N VAL A 67 4.73 -14.54 -18.90
CA VAL A 67 4.96 -15.50 -19.99
C VAL A 67 5.92 -16.61 -19.55
N ILE A 68 6.98 -16.23 -18.82
CA ILE A 68 7.95 -17.20 -18.27
C ILE A 68 7.26 -18.16 -17.30
N LEU A 69 6.44 -17.62 -16.35
CA LEU A 69 5.74 -18.45 -15.36
C LEU A 69 4.68 -19.36 -15.98
N GLN A 70 4.02 -18.94 -17.06
CA GLN A 70 3.11 -19.79 -17.82
C GLN A 70 3.83 -20.95 -18.51
N ARG A 71 5.01 -20.69 -19.07
CA ARG A 71 5.83 -21.70 -19.77
C ARG A 71 6.53 -22.65 -18.80
N GLU A 72 6.96 -22.17 -17.66
CA GLU A 72 7.70 -22.90 -16.62
C GLU A 72 6.98 -22.84 -15.28
N PRO A 73 5.77 -23.42 -15.15
CA PRO A 73 4.95 -23.29 -13.93
C PRO A 73 5.62 -23.89 -12.67
N LYS A 74 6.61 -24.77 -12.86
CA LYS A 74 7.42 -25.31 -11.74
C LYS A 74 8.13 -24.24 -10.92
N LEU A 75 8.40 -23.06 -11.50
CA LEU A 75 9.01 -21.93 -10.79
C LEU A 75 8.11 -21.42 -9.66
N LEU A 76 6.80 -21.61 -9.75
CA LEU A 76 5.83 -21.24 -8.74
C LEU A 76 5.80 -22.20 -7.53
N GLY A 77 6.27 -23.43 -7.69
CA GLY A 77 6.09 -24.51 -6.71
C GLY A 77 4.68 -25.10 -6.72
N ASN A 78 4.57 -26.33 -6.24
CA ASN A 78 3.30 -27.06 -6.26
C ASN A 78 2.19 -26.38 -5.44
N TYR A 79 2.56 -25.79 -4.30
CA TYR A 79 1.60 -25.11 -3.44
C TYR A 79 0.92 -23.94 -4.17
N VAL A 80 1.71 -23.01 -4.67
CA VAL A 80 1.20 -21.80 -5.37
C VAL A 80 0.47 -22.17 -6.66
N LEU A 81 1.00 -23.13 -7.40
CA LEU A 81 0.39 -23.59 -8.64
C LEU A 81 -1.01 -24.18 -8.40
N ASN A 82 -1.20 -24.96 -7.36
CA ASN A 82 -2.47 -25.59 -7.04
C ASN A 82 -3.51 -24.63 -6.45
N HIS A 83 -3.07 -23.57 -5.73
CA HIS A 83 -3.99 -22.65 -5.06
C HIS A 83 -4.37 -21.44 -5.94
N TRP A 84 -3.42 -20.89 -6.71
CA TRP A 84 -3.64 -19.67 -7.51
C TRP A 84 -3.33 -19.85 -8.99
N GLY A 85 -2.56 -20.87 -9.37
CA GLY A 85 -2.15 -21.10 -10.76
C GLY A 85 -1.17 -20.07 -11.33
N THR A 86 -0.85 -19.02 -10.56
CA THR A 86 0.00 -17.90 -10.97
C THR A 86 0.63 -17.25 -9.73
N LEU A 87 1.48 -16.23 -9.92
CA LEU A 87 2.01 -15.41 -8.83
C LEU A 87 0.86 -14.61 -8.19
N PRO A 88 0.50 -14.82 -6.91
CA PRO A 88 -0.72 -14.24 -6.34
C PRO A 88 -0.59 -12.79 -5.88
N PHE A 89 0.60 -12.20 -5.87
CA PHE A 89 0.86 -10.87 -5.34
C PHE A 89 1.53 -9.93 -6.33
N LEU A 90 1.37 -8.63 -6.05
CA LEU A 90 2.15 -7.54 -6.61
C LEU A 90 2.97 -6.89 -5.49
N PHE A 91 4.28 -6.79 -5.71
CA PHE A 91 5.21 -6.12 -4.81
C PHE A 91 5.58 -4.75 -5.37
N LYS A 92 5.62 -3.73 -4.50
CA LYS A 92 5.92 -2.35 -4.91
C LYS A 92 6.83 -1.64 -3.92
N ILE A 93 7.50 -0.61 -4.40
CA ILE A 93 8.04 0.47 -3.57
C ILE A 93 7.26 1.73 -3.88
N LEU A 94 6.79 2.43 -2.85
CA LEU A 94 6.14 3.73 -2.96
C LEU A 94 7.04 4.82 -2.37
N SER A 95 7.09 5.98 -3.06
CA SER A 95 7.81 7.17 -2.59
C SER A 95 6.88 8.38 -2.68
N ILE A 96 6.29 8.74 -1.53
CA ILE A 96 5.12 9.59 -1.41
C ILE A 96 5.52 11.00 -0.98
N ALA A 97 5.14 12.01 -1.75
CA ALA A 97 5.31 13.43 -1.41
C ALA A 97 3.98 14.14 -1.13
N GLN A 98 2.86 13.56 -1.57
CA GLN A 98 1.53 14.14 -1.39
C GLN A 98 0.54 13.02 -1.07
N PRO A 99 -0.49 13.30 -0.27
CA PRO A 99 -1.49 12.30 0.08
C PRO A 99 -2.10 11.59 -1.11
N LEU A 100 -2.22 10.28 -1.00
CA LEU A 100 -3.05 9.46 -1.87
C LEU A 100 -4.52 9.67 -1.52
N SER A 101 -5.42 9.20 -2.39
CA SER A 101 -6.85 9.24 -2.10
C SER A 101 -7.19 8.48 -0.82
N ILE A 102 -8.18 8.97 -0.09
CA ILE A 102 -8.82 8.17 0.96
C ILE A 102 -9.62 7.08 0.27
N GLN A 103 -9.33 5.83 0.62
CA GLN A 103 -9.80 4.67 -0.11
C GLN A 103 -10.00 3.45 0.79
N MET A 104 -10.76 2.50 0.28
CA MET A 104 -10.85 1.15 0.81
C MET A 104 -10.89 0.15 -0.34
N HIS A 105 -10.59 -1.10 -0.05
CA HIS A 105 -10.59 -2.19 -1.02
C HIS A 105 -11.69 -3.18 -0.71
N PRO A 106 -12.45 -3.66 -1.71
CA PRO A 106 -13.55 -4.59 -1.47
C PRO A 106 -13.03 -5.95 -1.00
N ASP A 107 -13.81 -6.66 -0.17
CA ASP A 107 -13.63 -8.09 0.05
C ASP A 107 -13.90 -8.89 -1.23
N LYS A 108 -13.47 -10.15 -1.26
CA LYS A 108 -13.53 -11.00 -2.46
C LYS A 108 -14.95 -11.18 -3.02
N LEU A 109 -15.94 -11.28 -2.15
CA LEU A 109 -17.34 -11.41 -2.58
C LEU A 109 -17.84 -10.08 -3.18
N TRP A 110 -17.51 -8.99 -2.53
CA TRP A 110 -17.91 -7.66 -2.97
C TRP A 110 -17.18 -7.23 -4.27
N ALA A 111 -15.91 -7.56 -4.41
CA ALA A 111 -15.15 -7.33 -5.64
C ALA A 111 -15.81 -7.96 -6.87
N LYS A 112 -16.26 -9.22 -6.77
CA LYS A 112 -17.02 -9.90 -7.84
C LYS A 112 -18.30 -9.18 -8.20
N GLN A 113 -19.06 -8.69 -7.22
CA GLN A 113 -20.32 -7.98 -7.46
C GLN A 113 -20.04 -6.60 -8.10
N LEU A 114 -19.02 -5.89 -7.64
CA LEU A 114 -18.62 -4.59 -8.21
C LEU A 114 -18.14 -4.74 -9.65
N HIS A 115 -17.30 -5.73 -9.92
CA HIS A 115 -16.82 -6.02 -11.28
C HIS A 115 -17.98 -6.34 -12.24
N LEU A 116 -18.94 -7.17 -11.82
CA LEU A 116 -20.12 -7.48 -12.63
C LEU A 116 -21.01 -6.25 -12.87
N ARG A 117 -21.10 -5.34 -11.90
CA ARG A 117 -21.91 -4.12 -12.00
C ARG A 117 -21.25 -3.04 -12.86
N ASP A 118 -19.94 -2.85 -12.69
CA ASP A 118 -19.18 -1.76 -13.31
C ASP A 118 -17.72 -2.17 -13.57
N PRO A 119 -17.45 -2.97 -14.63
CA PRO A 119 -16.11 -3.46 -14.94
C PRO A 119 -15.15 -2.34 -15.38
N HIS A 120 -15.64 -1.15 -15.69
CA HIS A 120 -14.82 0.00 -16.04
C HIS A 120 -14.11 0.58 -14.81
N ASN A 121 -14.82 0.74 -13.69
CA ASN A 121 -14.29 1.28 -12.44
C ASN A 121 -13.75 0.19 -11.50
N PHE A 122 -14.15 -1.07 -11.69
CA PHE A 122 -13.70 -2.26 -10.96
C PHE A 122 -13.23 -3.33 -11.95
N PRO A 123 -11.96 -3.22 -12.42
CA PRO A 123 -11.49 -3.96 -13.60
C PRO A 123 -11.26 -5.46 -13.39
N ASP A 124 -11.26 -5.92 -12.16
CA ASP A 124 -11.09 -7.33 -11.81
C ASP A 124 -12.06 -7.77 -10.70
N ASP A 125 -12.18 -9.08 -10.49
CA ASP A 125 -13.08 -9.68 -9.49
C ASP A 125 -12.35 -10.08 -8.19
N ASN A 126 -11.12 -9.60 -8.00
CA ASN A 126 -10.29 -9.95 -6.86
C ASN A 126 -10.35 -8.91 -5.73
N HIS A 127 -10.09 -9.39 -4.53
CA HIS A 127 -9.88 -8.54 -3.36
C HIS A 127 -8.47 -7.92 -3.37
N LYS A 128 -8.23 -6.95 -2.49
CA LYS A 128 -6.95 -6.25 -2.44
C LYS A 128 -6.50 -5.98 -0.99
N PRO A 129 -6.25 -7.02 -0.19
CA PRO A 129 -5.52 -6.81 1.06
C PRO A 129 -4.09 -6.34 0.76
N GLU A 130 -3.53 -5.53 1.65
CA GLU A 130 -2.20 -4.93 1.48
C GLU A 130 -1.40 -5.03 2.78
N ILE A 131 -0.08 -5.19 2.68
CA ILE A 131 0.85 -4.95 3.78
C ILE A 131 1.83 -3.85 3.39
N ALA A 132 1.95 -2.85 4.24
CA ALA A 132 2.82 -1.69 4.06
C ALA A 132 3.96 -1.73 5.10
N LEU A 133 5.18 -2.06 4.68
CA LEU A 133 6.38 -2.00 5.52
C LEU A 133 7.04 -0.64 5.37
N CYS A 134 7.11 0.12 6.45
CA CYS A 134 7.76 1.43 6.46
C CYS A 134 9.27 1.31 6.22
N ILE A 135 9.75 2.03 5.21
CA ILE A 135 11.19 2.19 4.92
C ILE A 135 11.69 3.49 5.55
N SER A 136 10.93 4.59 5.41
CA SER A 136 11.22 5.87 6.08
C SER A 136 9.96 6.72 6.24
N ASP A 137 9.76 7.25 7.44
CA ASP A 137 8.82 8.34 7.79
C ASP A 137 7.42 8.20 7.18
N LEU A 138 6.73 7.10 7.42
CA LEU A 138 5.42 6.82 6.84
C LEU A 138 4.30 7.39 7.69
N GLU A 139 3.54 8.35 7.13
CA GLU A 139 2.32 8.89 7.72
C GLU A 139 1.08 8.32 7.03
N VAL A 140 0.09 7.91 7.82
CA VAL A 140 -1.12 7.24 7.32
C VAL A 140 -2.37 7.79 8.02
N LEU A 141 -3.46 7.98 7.27
CA LEU A 141 -4.81 8.01 7.84
C LEU A 141 -5.35 6.57 7.84
N TYR A 142 -5.88 6.14 8.99
CA TYR A 142 -6.31 4.77 9.18
C TYR A 142 -7.56 4.72 10.06
N GLU A 143 -8.61 4.02 9.62
CA GLU A 143 -9.84 3.81 10.37
C GLU A 143 -10.40 5.07 11.03
N PHE A 144 -11.46 4.95 11.81
CA PHE A 144 -12.09 6.08 12.45
C PHE A 144 -11.46 6.46 13.78
N GLU A 145 -11.55 7.75 14.10
CA GLU A 145 -11.30 8.27 15.44
C GLU A 145 -12.32 7.73 16.43
N LYS A 146 -11.97 7.76 17.71
CA LYS A 146 -12.89 7.40 18.79
C LYS A 146 -14.08 8.36 18.84
N LYS A 147 -15.24 7.84 19.23
CA LYS A 147 -16.49 8.63 19.40
C LYS A 147 -16.27 9.93 20.17
N ALA A 148 -15.43 9.95 21.20
CA ALA A 148 -15.11 11.15 21.97
C ALA A 148 -14.53 12.27 21.10
N TYR A 149 -13.75 11.92 20.07
CA TYR A 149 -13.20 12.88 19.12
C TYR A 149 -14.30 13.48 18.25
N LEU A 150 -15.23 12.68 17.71
CA LEU A 150 -16.38 13.18 16.96
C LEU A 150 -17.21 14.15 17.81
N THR A 151 -17.46 13.80 19.07
CA THR A 151 -18.18 14.68 20.02
C THR A 151 -17.45 16.02 20.20
N ALA A 152 -16.14 16.00 20.34
CA ALA A 152 -15.32 17.21 20.46
C ALA A 152 -15.33 18.03 19.16
N PHE A 153 -15.27 17.37 18.00
CA PHE A 153 -15.37 18.01 16.68
C PHE A 153 -16.72 18.72 16.50
N LEU A 154 -17.82 18.06 16.82
CA LEU A 154 -19.17 18.64 16.69
C LEU A 154 -19.40 19.81 17.67
N LYS A 155 -18.76 19.81 18.85
CA LYS A 155 -18.75 20.94 19.77
C LYS A 155 -17.93 22.11 19.25
N ARG A 156 -16.75 21.82 18.67
CA ARG A 156 -15.85 22.85 18.11
C ARG A 156 -16.43 23.49 16.84
N TYR A 157 -17.16 22.72 16.05
CA TYR A 157 -17.76 23.16 14.79
C TYR A 157 -19.30 22.90 14.78
N PRO A 158 -20.08 23.71 15.53
CA PRO A 158 -21.51 23.44 15.75
C PRO A 158 -22.36 23.39 14.50
N PHE A 159 -21.93 24.01 13.39
CA PHE A 159 -22.65 23.98 12.13
C PHE A 159 -22.74 22.57 11.52
N PHE A 160 -21.80 21.64 11.82
CA PHE A 160 -21.95 20.23 11.45
C PHE A 160 -23.03 19.53 12.27
N TYR A 161 -23.16 19.85 13.55
CA TYR A 161 -24.22 19.30 14.35
C TYR A 161 -25.58 19.84 13.92
N HIS A 162 -25.71 21.14 13.57
CA HIS A 162 -26.93 21.72 13.01
C HIS A 162 -27.31 21.06 11.68
N PHE A 163 -26.35 20.87 10.76
CA PHE A 163 -26.56 20.11 9.52
C PHE A 163 -27.07 18.71 9.80
N PHE A 164 -26.47 17.99 10.75
CA PHE A 164 -26.91 16.68 11.18
C PHE A 164 -28.36 16.69 11.65
N LEU A 165 -28.74 17.59 12.55
CA LEU A 165 -30.09 17.68 13.09
C LEU A 165 -31.14 18.01 12.00
N GLU A 166 -30.77 18.79 10.99
CA GLU A 166 -31.65 19.12 9.86
C GLU A 166 -31.95 17.88 9.00
N LYS A 167 -30.92 17.09 8.69
CA LYS A 167 -30.99 15.96 7.76
C LYS A 167 -31.38 14.63 8.42
N TYR A 168 -31.09 14.46 9.70
CA TYR A 168 -31.31 13.19 10.39
C TYR A 168 -32.81 12.91 10.59
N GLU A 169 -33.30 11.80 10.04
CA GLU A 169 -34.71 11.40 10.12
C GLU A 169 -35.11 10.74 11.44
N GLY A 170 -34.14 10.40 12.30
CA GLY A 170 -34.38 9.82 13.62
C GLY A 170 -34.84 10.85 14.67
N PRO A 171 -34.83 10.45 15.96
CA PRO A 171 -35.26 11.33 17.05
C PRO A 171 -34.44 12.62 17.12
N LYS A 172 -35.07 13.78 16.97
CA LYS A 172 -34.42 15.11 17.03
C LYS A 172 -33.87 15.48 18.42
N THR A 173 -34.08 14.64 19.43
CA THR A 173 -33.54 14.78 20.78
C THR A 173 -32.11 14.26 20.94
N LYS A 174 -31.53 13.68 19.88
CA LYS A 174 -30.17 13.15 19.91
C LYS A 174 -29.17 14.29 20.14
N SER A 175 -28.48 14.28 21.29
CA SER A 175 -27.45 15.29 21.60
C SER A 175 -26.20 15.08 20.76
N ASN A 176 -25.34 16.09 20.68
CA ASN A 176 -24.05 15.95 19.97
C ASN A 176 -23.13 14.87 20.57
N GLN A 177 -23.38 14.44 21.82
CA GLN A 177 -22.67 13.32 22.46
C GLN A 177 -23.19 11.95 22.02
N ASP A 178 -24.39 11.89 21.44
CA ASP A 178 -25.05 10.67 21.00
C ASP A 178 -24.87 10.41 19.50
N VAL A 179 -24.34 11.39 18.74
CA VAL A 179 -24.05 11.24 17.32
C VAL A 179 -22.87 10.28 17.13
N LEU A 180 -23.02 9.32 16.23
CA LEU A 180 -21.99 8.37 15.83
C LEU A 180 -21.53 8.65 14.39
N PHE A 181 -20.35 8.15 14.01
CA PHE A 181 -19.87 8.25 12.62
C PHE A 181 -20.87 7.64 11.63
N GLN A 182 -21.45 6.50 11.95
CA GLN A 182 -22.47 5.83 11.14
C GLN A 182 -23.76 6.64 10.95
N ASP A 183 -24.01 7.63 11.80
CA ASP A 183 -25.17 8.54 11.65
C ASP A 183 -24.86 9.71 10.72
N ILE A 184 -23.65 10.29 10.82
CA ILE A 184 -23.29 11.54 10.15
C ILE A 184 -22.59 11.33 8.80
N ILE A 185 -21.76 10.31 8.66
CA ILE A 185 -21.00 10.06 7.42
C ILE A 185 -21.92 9.89 6.20
N PRO A 186 -22.98 9.07 6.24
CA PRO A 186 -23.89 8.96 5.09
C PRO A 186 -24.54 10.28 4.71
N LEU A 187 -24.94 11.10 5.69
CA LEU A 187 -25.55 12.39 5.44
C LEU A 187 -24.59 13.38 4.78
N LEU A 188 -23.32 13.38 5.20
CA LEU A 188 -22.28 14.22 4.61
C LEU A 188 -21.92 13.75 3.19
N MET A 189 -21.71 12.44 3.01
CA MET A 189 -21.23 11.88 1.74
C MET A 189 -22.32 11.87 0.65
N LEU A 190 -23.61 11.84 1.03
CA LEU A 190 -24.76 11.88 0.11
C LEU A 190 -25.38 13.29 0.02
N GLY A 191 -24.83 14.26 0.74
CA GLY A 191 -25.23 15.67 0.65
C GLY A 191 -24.99 16.24 -0.75
N SER A 192 -25.67 17.34 -1.08
CA SER A 192 -25.45 18.04 -2.33
C SER A 192 -24.05 18.68 -2.39
N GLU A 193 -23.57 18.95 -3.60
CA GLU A 193 -22.29 19.67 -3.81
C GLU A 193 -22.31 21.04 -3.15
N GLU A 194 -23.43 21.75 -3.21
CA GLU A 194 -23.58 23.07 -2.57
C GLU A 194 -23.49 22.98 -1.05
N GLU A 195 -24.14 22.00 -0.42
CA GLU A 195 -24.04 21.76 1.03
C GLU A 195 -22.61 21.45 1.44
N SER A 196 -21.94 20.57 0.69
CA SER A 196 -20.53 20.19 0.90
C SER A 196 -19.62 21.43 0.85
N LYS A 197 -19.79 22.27 -0.16
CA LYS A 197 -19.03 23.50 -0.35
C LYS A 197 -19.23 24.48 0.81
N ILE A 198 -20.49 24.70 1.23
CA ILE A 198 -20.81 25.59 2.35
C ILE A 198 -20.17 25.08 3.65
N LEU A 199 -20.27 23.77 3.94
CA LEU A 199 -19.69 23.17 5.14
C LEU A 199 -18.18 23.28 5.16
N LEU A 200 -17.52 22.96 4.05
CA LEU A 200 -16.05 23.04 3.91
C LEU A 200 -15.53 24.49 3.99
N GLN A 201 -16.24 25.46 3.40
CA GLN A 201 -15.88 26.87 3.51
C GLN A 201 -15.98 27.36 4.95
N LYS A 202 -17.06 27.03 5.68
CA LYS A 202 -17.21 27.36 7.10
C LYS A 202 -16.12 26.73 7.95
N LEU A 203 -15.78 25.45 7.67
CA LEU A 203 -14.71 24.76 8.36
C LEU A 203 -13.35 25.45 8.09
N HIS A 204 -13.04 25.72 6.83
CA HIS A 204 -11.81 26.39 6.43
C HIS A 204 -11.62 27.74 7.13
N MET A 205 -12.67 28.56 7.17
CA MET A 205 -12.63 29.85 7.87
C MET A 205 -12.39 29.66 9.38
N SER A 206 -13.07 28.70 10.00
CA SER A 206 -12.95 28.41 11.41
C SER A 206 -11.54 27.88 11.78
N VAL A 207 -11.01 26.96 10.99
CA VAL A 207 -9.68 26.38 11.20
C VAL A 207 -8.59 27.43 10.98
N LYS A 208 -8.71 28.27 9.94
CA LYS A 208 -7.76 29.36 9.66
C LYS A 208 -7.66 30.39 10.78
N GLN A 209 -8.75 30.62 11.52
CA GLN A 209 -8.80 31.56 12.65
C GLN A 209 -8.40 30.92 13.98
N ALA A 210 -8.10 29.63 14.03
CA ALA A 210 -7.72 28.94 15.25
C ALA A 210 -6.39 29.48 15.81
N ALA A 211 -6.40 29.93 17.07
CA ALA A 211 -5.19 30.44 17.72
C ALA A 211 -4.09 29.36 17.88
N HIS A 212 -4.52 28.10 18.06
CA HIS A 212 -3.64 26.93 18.22
C HIS A 212 -4.12 25.80 17.31
N PRO A 213 -3.71 25.80 16.00
CA PRO A 213 -4.13 24.76 15.07
C PRO A 213 -3.49 23.42 15.43
N SER A 214 -4.32 22.37 15.49
CA SER A 214 -3.86 20.99 15.67
C SER A 214 -3.13 20.48 14.41
N GLU A 215 -2.48 19.32 14.50
CA GLU A 215 -1.87 18.67 13.32
C GLU A 215 -2.90 18.37 12.22
N LYS A 216 -4.12 17.94 12.59
CA LYS A 216 -5.21 17.74 11.64
C LYS A 216 -5.70 19.06 11.03
N ASP A 217 -5.72 20.16 11.80
CA ASP A 217 -6.03 21.50 11.26
C ASP A 217 -4.99 21.91 10.21
N LYS A 218 -3.72 21.69 10.48
CA LYS A 218 -2.61 21.99 9.53
C LYS A 218 -2.72 21.13 8.28
N LEU A 219 -2.97 19.84 8.43
CA LEU A 219 -3.16 18.91 7.32
C LEU A 219 -4.36 19.33 6.46
N PHE A 220 -5.51 19.62 7.08
CA PHE A 220 -6.70 20.13 6.39
C PHE A 220 -6.39 21.41 5.61
N LEU A 221 -5.72 22.40 6.23
CA LEU A 221 -5.35 23.66 5.56
C LEU A 221 -4.40 23.44 4.37
N SER A 222 -3.53 22.46 4.43
CA SER A 222 -2.61 22.12 3.33
C SER A 222 -3.32 21.46 2.15
N LEU A 223 -4.39 20.73 2.41
CA LEU A 223 -5.15 19.98 1.41
C LEU A 223 -6.33 20.75 0.81
N TYR A 224 -6.94 21.65 1.61
CA TYR A 224 -8.11 22.41 1.19
C TYR A 224 -7.93 23.17 -0.15
N PRO A 225 -6.77 23.79 -0.47
CA PRO A 225 -6.59 24.45 -1.77
C PRO A 225 -6.65 23.52 -2.98
N LYS A 226 -6.39 22.22 -2.78
CA LYS A 226 -6.41 21.21 -3.84
C LYS A 226 -7.79 20.55 -3.99
N PHE A 227 -8.54 20.46 -2.89
CA PHE A 227 -9.81 19.73 -2.81
C PHE A 227 -10.91 20.58 -2.15
N PRO A 228 -11.15 21.85 -2.59
CA PRO A 228 -12.00 22.80 -1.86
C PRO A 228 -13.48 22.41 -1.82
N GLU A 229 -13.90 21.48 -2.70
CA GLU A 229 -15.29 21.03 -2.86
C GLU A 229 -15.45 19.52 -2.54
N ASP A 230 -14.37 18.83 -2.18
CA ASP A 230 -14.39 17.40 -1.84
C ASP A 230 -14.76 17.20 -0.37
N ILE A 231 -16.01 16.81 -0.09
CA ILE A 231 -16.49 16.54 1.29
C ILE A 231 -15.67 15.44 1.97
N GLY A 232 -15.04 14.53 1.20
CA GLY A 232 -14.11 13.54 1.72
C GLY A 232 -12.91 14.14 2.46
N LEU A 233 -12.63 15.43 2.28
CA LEU A 233 -11.62 16.15 3.05
C LEU A 233 -11.91 16.13 4.58
N LEU A 234 -13.17 15.92 4.98
CA LEU A 234 -13.54 15.76 6.39
C LEU A 234 -12.95 14.51 7.04
N PHE A 235 -12.63 13.48 6.25
CA PHE A 235 -11.96 12.28 6.78
C PHE A 235 -10.61 12.59 7.43
N VAL A 236 -9.96 13.70 7.09
CA VAL A 236 -8.76 14.18 7.81
C VAL A 236 -9.03 14.33 9.31
N PHE A 237 -10.24 14.76 9.68
CA PHE A 237 -10.66 14.88 11.08
C PHE A 237 -11.24 13.58 11.63
N PHE A 238 -11.86 12.77 10.81
CA PHE A 238 -12.61 11.59 11.24
C PHE A 238 -11.79 10.32 11.32
N MET A 239 -10.61 10.29 10.68
CA MET A 239 -9.70 9.15 10.70
C MET A 239 -8.53 9.38 11.67
N GLN A 240 -7.98 8.32 12.24
CA GLN A 240 -6.77 8.36 13.03
C GLN A 240 -5.58 8.68 12.13
N LYS A 241 -4.77 9.69 12.50
CA LYS A 241 -3.45 9.92 11.89
C LYS A 241 -2.42 9.14 12.68
N ILE A 242 -1.71 8.24 12.04
CA ILE A 242 -0.65 7.43 12.63
C ILE A 242 0.67 7.67 11.91
N ASP A 243 1.74 7.69 12.70
CA ASP A 243 3.11 7.74 12.21
C ASP A 243 3.73 6.35 12.41
N ILE A 244 4.23 5.76 11.34
CA ILE A 244 4.80 4.41 11.32
C ILE A 244 6.31 4.53 11.17
N GLU A 245 7.04 3.99 12.13
CA GLU A 245 8.50 4.05 12.14
C GLU A 245 9.13 3.04 11.17
N PRO A 246 10.37 3.29 10.71
CA PRO A 246 11.08 2.32 9.89
C PRO A 246 11.13 0.93 10.54
N ASN A 247 10.86 -0.11 9.75
CA ASN A 247 10.75 -1.52 10.16
C ASN A 247 9.48 -1.89 10.94
N GLN A 248 8.51 -1.02 11.01
CA GLN A 248 7.15 -1.37 11.39
C GLN A 248 6.32 -1.54 10.13
N ALA A 249 5.34 -2.42 10.16
CA ALA A 249 4.41 -2.60 9.06
C ALA A 249 2.96 -2.46 9.53
N LEU A 250 2.09 -2.11 8.59
CA LEU A 250 0.65 -2.04 8.77
C LEU A 250 0.00 -3.00 7.77
N PHE A 251 -0.92 -3.84 8.24
CA PHE A 251 -1.76 -4.65 7.38
C PHE A 251 -3.12 -3.99 7.18
N LEU A 252 -3.52 -3.83 5.92
CA LEU A 252 -4.76 -3.21 5.48
C LEU A 252 -5.71 -4.31 5.00
N ARG A 253 -6.76 -4.54 5.79
CA ARG A 253 -7.81 -5.51 5.46
C ARG A 253 -8.79 -4.95 4.43
N ALA A 254 -9.55 -5.84 3.83
CA ALA A 254 -10.69 -5.44 3.02
C ALA A 254 -11.66 -4.54 3.82
N ASN A 255 -12.29 -3.59 3.13
CA ASN A 255 -13.29 -2.64 3.65
C ASN A 255 -12.77 -1.66 4.72
N GLN A 256 -11.46 -1.58 4.96
CA GLN A 256 -10.83 -0.60 5.85
C GLN A 256 -10.49 0.70 5.12
N LEU A 257 -10.96 1.84 5.64
CA LEU A 257 -10.54 3.16 5.14
C LEU A 257 -9.11 3.47 5.52
N HIS A 258 -8.32 3.90 4.53
CA HIS A 258 -6.94 4.32 4.72
C HIS A 258 -6.50 5.34 3.67
N ALA A 259 -5.42 6.05 3.96
CA ALA A 259 -4.70 6.86 2.98
C ALA A 259 -3.25 7.05 3.43
N TYR A 260 -2.30 6.78 2.55
CA TYR A 260 -0.91 7.17 2.78
C TYR A 260 -0.76 8.67 2.53
N LEU A 261 -0.15 9.39 3.46
CA LEU A 261 0.01 10.84 3.39
C LEU A 261 1.39 11.26 2.90
N ASN A 262 2.43 10.59 3.38
CA ASN A 262 3.82 10.89 3.09
C ASN A 262 4.71 9.70 3.48
N GLY A 263 5.89 9.58 2.88
CA GLY A 263 6.88 8.59 3.29
C GLY A 263 7.35 7.66 2.18
N ASN A 264 8.15 6.66 2.56
CA ASN A 264 8.58 5.59 1.68
C ASN A 264 8.27 4.23 2.31
N LEU A 265 7.68 3.35 1.53
CA LEU A 265 7.28 2.02 1.99
C LEU A 265 7.50 0.95 0.93
N ALA A 266 7.63 -0.28 1.39
CA ALA A 266 7.47 -1.48 0.60
C ALA A 266 6.04 -2.00 0.80
N GLU A 267 5.29 -2.12 -0.28
CA GLU A 267 3.91 -2.62 -0.29
C GLU A 267 3.85 -3.97 -0.98
N CYS A 268 3.18 -4.92 -0.36
CA CYS A 268 2.79 -6.16 -1.03
C CYS A 268 1.28 -6.33 -0.91
N MET A 269 0.64 -6.70 -2.02
CA MET A 269 -0.80 -6.78 -2.12
C MET A 269 -1.23 -7.94 -3.02
N ALA A 270 -2.46 -8.43 -2.87
CA ALA A 270 -3.05 -9.31 -3.88
C ALA A 270 -3.17 -8.58 -5.23
N ASN A 271 -3.09 -9.32 -6.33
CA ASN A 271 -3.21 -8.72 -7.67
C ASN A 271 -4.65 -8.23 -7.92
N SER A 272 -4.87 -6.92 -7.74
CA SER A 272 -6.15 -6.24 -8.01
C SER A 272 -5.95 -4.75 -8.19
N ASP A 273 -6.74 -4.14 -9.08
CA ASP A 273 -6.85 -2.68 -9.26
C ASP A 273 -8.07 -2.08 -8.56
N ASN A 274 -8.86 -2.89 -7.86
CA ASN A 274 -10.12 -2.45 -7.25
C ASN A 274 -9.91 -1.45 -6.11
N VAL A 275 -10.44 -0.22 -6.30
CA VAL A 275 -10.35 0.88 -5.34
C VAL A 275 -11.69 1.58 -5.22
N ILE A 276 -12.24 1.62 -4.00
CA ILE A 276 -13.42 2.44 -3.65
C ILE A 276 -12.91 3.70 -2.96
N ARG A 277 -13.05 4.86 -3.64
CA ARG A 277 -12.51 6.13 -3.15
C ARG A 277 -13.56 6.90 -2.36
N ALA A 278 -13.13 7.49 -1.24
CA ALA A 278 -13.95 8.30 -0.35
C ALA A 278 -13.63 9.80 -0.44
N GLY A 279 -12.40 10.16 -0.79
CA GLY A 279 -12.01 11.57 -0.88
C GLY A 279 -10.54 11.77 -1.26
N LEU A 280 -10.10 13.04 -1.26
CA LEU A 280 -8.76 13.50 -1.69
C LEU A 280 -8.44 13.07 -3.13
N THR A 281 -9.43 13.13 -4.02
CA THR A 281 -9.27 12.67 -5.39
C THR A 281 -10.22 13.35 -6.35
N GLU A 282 -9.76 13.56 -7.59
CA GLU A 282 -10.60 13.94 -8.74
C GLU A 282 -11.13 12.72 -9.52
N ARG A 283 -10.64 11.50 -9.17
CA ARG A 283 -11.10 10.27 -9.81
C ARG A 283 -12.49 9.90 -9.31
N HIS A 284 -13.16 8.98 -10.04
CA HIS A 284 -14.47 8.45 -9.68
C HIS A 284 -14.55 7.99 -8.21
N LYS A 285 -15.61 8.42 -7.52
CA LYS A 285 -15.96 8.03 -6.15
C LYS A 285 -17.29 7.27 -6.18
N ASP A 286 -17.30 6.01 -5.82
CA ASP A 286 -18.53 5.24 -5.64
C ASP A 286 -18.96 5.30 -4.17
N ILE A 287 -19.64 6.38 -3.82
CA ILE A 287 -20.08 6.64 -2.44
C ILE A 287 -21.06 5.57 -1.96
N GLN A 288 -21.93 5.06 -2.84
CA GLN A 288 -22.88 4.00 -2.49
C GLN A 288 -22.13 2.69 -2.16
N ALA A 289 -21.14 2.31 -2.96
CA ALA A 289 -20.32 1.15 -2.68
C ALA A 289 -19.53 1.31 -1.37
N MET A 290 -18.98 2.50 -1.12
CA MET A 290 -18.30 2.81 0.14
C MET A 290 -19.25 2.63 1.33
N LEU A 291 -20.39 3.30 1.33
CA LEU A 291 -21.34 3.29 2.45
C LEU A 291 -21.94 1.90 2.70
N HIS A 292 -22.01 1.04 1.66
CA HIS A 292 -22.52 -0.32 1.80
C HIS A 292 -21.62 -1.23 2.62
N LYS A 293 -20.30 -0.99 2.62
CA LYS A 293 -19.30 -1.89 3.23
C LYS A 293 -18.37 -1.23 4.24
N ILE A 294 -18.42 0.09 4.35
CA ILE A 294 -17.58 0.80 5.32
C ILE A 294 -17.82 0.28 6.73
N THR A 295 -16.74 -0.02 7.42
CA THR A 295 -16.74 -0.38 8.83
C THR A 295 -16.37 0.83 9.67
N TYR A 296 -17.04 1.01 10.80
CA TYR A 296 -16.80 2.15 11.70
C TYR A 296 -16.01 1.71 12.93
N HIS A 297 -14.86 1.05 12.66
CA HIS A 297 -13.95 0.65 13.73
C HIS A 297 -13.14 1.84 14.22
N ASP A 298 -12.98 1.93 15.52
CA ASP A 298 -12.17 2.94 16.20
C ASP A 298 -11.03 2.28 17.01
N ASP A 299 -10.65 1.08 16.61
CA ASP A 299 -9.56 0.32 17.23
C ASP A 299 -8.21 0.98 16.97
N THR A 300 -7.31 0.86 17.92
CA THR A 300 -5.92 1.29 17.72
C THR A 300 -5.28 0.39 16.67
N PRO A 301 -4.63 0.96 15.63
CA PRO A 301 -3.96 0.17 14.61
C PRO A 301 -2.95 -0.81 15.21
N GLN A 302 -3.04 -2.07 14.81
CA GLN A 302 -2.07 -3.08 15.20
C GLN A 302 -0.89 -3.04 14.24
N LEU A 303 0.21 -2.40 14.69
CA LEU A 303 1.46 -2.40 13.93
C LEU A 303 2.16 -3.77 14.07
N ILE A 304 2.74 -4.21 12.97
CA ILE A 304 3.56 -5.42 12.89
C ILE A 304 5.01 -5.00 13.07
N TYR A 305 5.65 -5.47 14.14
CA TYR A 305 7.04 -5.13 14.47
C TYR A 305 8.05 -6.07 13.82
N GLY A 306 7.56 -7.17 13.24
CA GLY A 306 8.36 -8.22 12.63
C GLY A 306 8.99 -9.17 13.66
N ASP A 307 9.05 -10.45 13.28
CA ASP A 307 9.62 -11.54 14.08
C ASP A 307 10.93 -12.01 13.48
N LEU A 308 11.99 -12.15 14.30
CA LEU A 308 13.26 -12.72 13.85
C LEU A 308 13.09 -14.21 13.61
N SER A 309 13.06 -14.64 12.36
CA SER A 309 13.03 -16.06 11.98
C SER A 309 14.42 -16.65 11.81
N SER A 310 15.45 -15.81 11.65
CA SER A 310 16.86 -16.20 11.65
C SER A 310 17.74 -15.01 12.03
N GLU A 311 19.05 -15.24 12.13
CA GLU A 311 20.05 -14.17 12.37
C GLU A 311 19.95 -13.01 11.36
N TRP A 312 19.47 -13.30 10.14
CA TRP A 312 19.47 -12.35 9.02
C TRP A 312 18.09 -11.88 8.60
N ILE A 313 17.01 -12.57 9.02
CA ILE A 313 15.66 -12.40 8.47
C ILE A 313 14.70 -11.96 9.55
N THR A 314 14.00 -10.88 9.26
CA THR A 314 12.82 -10.44 10.01
C THR A 314 11.58 -10.65 9.14
N ASP A 315 10.60 -11.40 9.63
CA ASP A 315 9.35 -11.70 8.97
C ASP A 315 8.27 -10.69 9.36
N TYR A 316 7.52 -10.24 8.36
CA TYR A 316 6.33 -9.41 8.51
C TYR A 316 5.15 -10.18 7.93
N SER A 317 4.56 -11.02 8.77
CA SER A 317 3.41 -11.85 8.41
C SER A 317 2.11 -11.15 8.75
N SER A 318 1.07 -11.47 8.00
CA SER A 318 -0.31 -11.02 8.22
C SER A 318 -1.24 -12.23 8.13
N GLU A 319 -2.55 -11.99 8.11
CA GLU A 319 -3.54 -13.02 7.85
C GLU A 319 -3.72 -13.36 6.34
N SER A 320 -2.97 -12.72 5.44
CA SER A 320 -3.00 -13.04 4.01
C SER A 320 -2.26 -14.35 3.73
N GLU A 321 -2.90 -15.23 2.97
CA GLU A 321 -2.28 -16.46 2.45
C GLU A 321 -1.51 -16.20 1.15
N GLU A 322 -1.75 -15.07 0.48
CA GLU A 322 -1.21 -14.72 -0.83
C GLU A 322 0.19 -14.12 -0.74
N PHE A 323 0.50 -13.43 0.38
CA PHE A 323 1.77 -12.74 0.53
C PHE A 323 2.18 -12.47 1.98
N ALA A 324 3.48 -12.33 2.15
CA ALA A 324 4.14 -11.76 3.33
C ALA A 324 5.37 -10.96 2.87
N LEU A 325 5.93 -10.15 3.78
CA LEU A 325 7.19 -9.46 3.56
C LEU A 325 8.27 -10.00 4.49
N GLN A 326 9.50 -10.03 4.00
CA GLN A 326 10.70 -10.27 4.77
C GLN A 326 11.68 -9.12 4.60
N LYS A 327 12.40 -8.79 5.65
CA LYS A 327 13.57 -7.93 5.61
C LYS A 327 14.81 -8.74 5.92
N ILE A 328 15.79 -8.76 4.98
CA ILE A 328 17.04 -9.47 5.11
C ILE A 328 18.14 -8.44 5.32
N ARG A 329 18.89 -8.56 6.43
CA ARG A 329 20.01 -7.70 6.77
C ARG A 329 21.25 -8.53 6.97
N VAL A 330 22.26 -8.25 6.16
CA VAL A 330 23.54 -8.98 6.21
C VAL A 330 24.67 -7.97 6.42
N PRO A 331 25.40 -8.04 7.53
CA PRO A 331 26.56 -7.16 7.78
C PRO A 331 27.65 -7.32 6.72
N GLN A 332 28.48 -6.31 6.59
CA GLN A 332 29.65 -6.33 5.69
C GLN A 332 30.56 -7.54 6.00
N ASN A 333 31.18 -8.09 4.96
CA ASN A 333 32.10 -9.22 5.02
C ASN A 333 31.52 -10.49 5.68
N THR A 334 30.22 -10.72 5.45
CA THR A 334 29.48 -11.84 6.02
C THR A 334 28.91 -12.72 4.91
N THR A 335 28.78 -14.01 5.18
CA THR A 335 28.08 -14.98 4.33
C THR A 335 26.81 -15.43 5.04
N ALA A 336 25.64 -15.04 4.50
CA ALA A 336 24.34 -15.46 5.00
C ALA A 336 23.78 -16.60 4.14
N SER A 337 23.29 -17.66 4.79
CA SER A 337 22.58 -18.74 4.11
C SER A 337 21.07 -18.52 4.25
N ILE A 338 20.37 -18.38 3.13
CA ILE A 338 18.94 -18.15 3.07
C ILE A 338 18.27 -19.44 2.63
N GLN A 339 17.40 -19.96 3.48
CA GLN A 339 16.68 -21.21 3.23
C GLN A 339 15.64 -21.04 2.11
N SER A 340 15.34 -22.16 1.46
CA SER A 340 14.24 -22.21 0.49
C SER A 340 12.89 -22.06 1.19
N ILE A 341 11.93 -21.55 0.44
CA ILE A 341 10.51 -21.46 0.83
C ILE A 341 9.64 -22.19 -0.20
N ILE A 342 8.43 -22.55 0.21
CA ILE A 342 7.52 -23.37 -0.61
C ILE A 342 7.03 -22.67 -1.88
N GLY A 343 6.95 -21.34 -1.87
CA GLY A 343 6.51 -20.51 -3.00
C GLY A 343 7.63 -19.69 -3.62
N PRO A 344 7.34 -18.99 -4.72
CA PRO A 344 8.27 -18.05 -5.32
C PRO A 344 8.36 -16.79 -4.49
N SER A 345 9.41 -15.99 -4.74
CA SER A 345 9.55 -14.68 -4.13
C SER A 345 10.18 -13.66 -5.07
N ILE A 346 9.95 -12.38 -4.78
CA ILE A 346 10.62 -11.26 -5.44
C ILE A 346 11.40 -10.50 -4.36
N SER A 347 12.70 -10.32 -4.59
CA SER A 347 13.62 -9.64 -3.68
C SER A 347 14.17 -8.37 -4.32
N LEU A 348 14.19 -7.27 -3.56
CA LEU A 348 14.76 -5.99 -3.97
C LEU A 348 15.89 -5.60 -3.02
N VAL A 349 17.06 -5.32 -3.55
CA VAL A 349 18.20 -4.78 -2.78
C VAL A 349 17.99 -3.28 -2.56
N LEU A 350 17.73 -2.88 -1.30
CA LEU A 350 17.57 -1.49 -0.90
C LEU A 350 18.90 -0.77 -0.75
N SER A 351 19.92 -1.48 -0.25
CA SER A 351 21.29 -0.92 -0.05
C SER A 351 22.35 -2.01 0.02
N GLY A 352 23.59 -1.59 -0.16
CA GLY A 352 24.78 -2.46 -0.05
C GLY A 352 25.18 -3.13 -1.35
N LYS A 353 26.31 -3.87 -1.27
CA LYS A 353 26.86 -4.66 -2.37
C LYS A 353 27.30 -6.03 -1.91
N GLY A 354 27.22 -7.00 -2.81
CA GLY A 354 27.61 -8.37 -2.53
C GLY A 354 27.41 -9.28 -3.73
N LYS A 355 27.38 -10.58 -3.45
CA LYS A 355 27.11 -11.63 -4.41
C LYS A 355 26.01 -12.55 -3.89
N LEU A 356 25.12 -12.97 -4.76
CA LEU A 356 24.21 -14.08 -4.53
C LEU A 356 24.82 -15.33 -5.15
N ILE A 357 24.84 -16.45 -4.41
CA ILE A 357 25.40 -17.73 -4.83
C ILE A 357 24.35 -18.82 -4.66
N PHE A 358 24.06 -19.56 -5.70
CA PHE A 358 23.10 -20.66 -5.66
C PHE A 358 23.49 -21.80 -6.60
N SER A 359 22.90 -22.97 -6.38
CA SER A 359 23.04 -24.10 -7.30
C SER A 359 21.87 -24.15 -8.28
N ASP A 360 22.17 -24.12 -9.55
CA ASP A 360 21.19 -24.32 -10.61
C ASP A 360 21.59 -25.56 -11.44
N THR A 361 20.72 -26.57 -11.44
CA THR A 361 20.96 -27.86 -12.15
C THR A 361 22.34 -28.47 -11.88
N GLY A 362 22.83 -28.34 -10.64
CA GLY A 362 24.14 -28.85 -10.20
C GLY A 362 25.35 -27.94 -10.51
N THR A 363 25.12 -26.79 -11.13
CA THR A 363 26.16 -25.79 -11.40
C THR A 363 26.05 -24.64 -10.39
N ILE A 364 27.17 -24.19 -9.84
CA ILE A 364 27.20 -22.99 -8.99
C ILE A 364 27.13 -21.75 -9.89
N VAL A 365 26.15 -20.89 -9.56
CA VAL A 365 25.92 -19.61 -10.25
C VAL A 365 26.15 -18.48 -9.25
N GLU A 366 26.89 -17.48 -9.67
CA GLU A 366 27.11 -16.23 -8.93
C GLU A 366 26.43 -15.05 -9.66
N LYS A 367 25.77 -14.17 -8.89
CA LYS A 367 25.19 -12.91 -9.39
C LYS A 367 25.62 -11.76 -8.51
N ILE A 368 25.95 -10.63 -9.10
CA ILE A 368 26.27 -9.41 -8.37
C ILE A 368 24.96 -8.83 -7.81
N LEU A 369 24.99 -8.45 -6.54
CA LEU A 369 23.93 -7.72 -5.86
C LEU A 369 24.40 -6.30 -5.57
N GLU A 370 23.60 -5.33 -5.96
CA GLU A 370 23.80 -3.92 -5.66
C GLU A 370 22.43 -3.21 -5.52
N LYS A 371 22.41 -2.03 -4.97
CA LYS A 371 21.17 -1.23 -4.82
C LYS A 371 20.38 -1.19 -6.12
N GLY A 372 19.08 -1.49 -6.02
CA GLY A 372 18.15 -1.53 -7.15
C GLY A 372 18.09 -2.87 -7.89
N THR A 373 18.92 -3.88 -7.52
CA THR A 373 18.79 -5.22 -8.11
C THR A 373 17.47 -5.86 -7.65
N VAL A 374 16.62 -6.26 -8.61
CA VAL A 374 15.38 -7.02 -8.37
C VAL A 374 15.55 -8.44 -8.86
N LEU A 375 15.26 -9.41 -8.01
CA LEU A 375 15.38 -10.83 -8.32
C LEU A 375 14.05 -11.54 -8.19
N PHE A 376 13.70 -12.36 -9.18
CA PHE A 376 12.77 -13.46 -9.00
C PHE A 376 13.53 -14.69 -8.50
N ILE A 377 12.97 -15.34 -7.48
CA ILE A 377 13.53 -16.55 -6.86
C ILE A 377 12.43 -17.61 -6.91
N SER A 378 12.70 -18.73 -7.58
CA SER A 378 11.80 -19.87 -7.71
C SER A 378 11.49 -20.48 -6.33
N ALA A 379 10.33 -21.10 -6.22
CA ALA A 379 10.01 -22.02 -5.13
C ALA A 379 11.14 -23.05 -4.90
N ASP A 380 11.28 -23.51 -3.67
CA ASP A 380 12.24 -24.54 -3.23
C ASP A 380 13.72 -24.22 -3.55
N GLN A 381 14.07 -22.94 -3.78
CA GLN A 381 15.43 -22.52 -4.10
C GLN A 381 16.11 -21.82 -2.92
N ALA A 382 17.08 -22.51 -2.32
CA ALA A 382 18.00 -21.92 -1.33
C ALA A 382 19.16 -21.18 -2.02
N PHE A 383 19.72 -20.16 -1.34
CA PHE A 383 20.84 -19.38 -1.85
C PHE A 383 21.68 -18.82 -0.70
N LYS A 384 22.88 -18.33 -1.02
CA LYS A 384 23.75 -17.61 -0.11
C LYS A 384 23.95 -16.18 -0.59
N ILE A 385 24.18 -15.28 0.35
CA ILE A 385 24.57 -13.90 0.09
C ILE A 385 25.93 -13.68 0.75
N GLU A 386 26.93 -13.30 -0.05
CA GLU A 386 28.23 -12.83 0.42
C GLU A 386 28.29 -11.31 0.25
N THR A 387 28.51 -10.58 1.34
CA THR A 387 28.46 -9.12 1.33
C THR A 387 29.85 -8.49 1.31
N SER A 388 30.03 -7.44 0.51
CA SER A 388 31.18 -6.53 0.58
C SER A 388 30.87 -5.22 1.31
N GLU A 389 29.58 -4.92 1.50
CA GLU A 389 29.04 -3.77 2.26
C GLU A 389 27.86 -4.27 3.10
N ASN A 390 27.45 -3.51 4.13
CA ASN A 390 26.17 -3.79 4.83
C ASN A 390 25.03 -3.82 3.84
N MET A 391 24.30 -4.91 3.77
CA MET A 391 23.25 -5.12 2.79
C MET A 391 21.89 -5.21 3.43
N GLU A 392 20.92 -4.54 2.79
CA GLU A 392 19.52 -4.60 3.17
C GLU A 392 18.66 -4.96 1.96
N ILE A 393 17.82 -6.00 2.11
CA ILE A 393 16.94 -6.51 1.07
C ILE A 393 15.52 -6.57 1.65
N VAL A 394 14.50 -6.16 0.87
CA VAL A 394 13.10 -6.49 1.13
C VAL A 394 12.67 -7.56 0.14
N ARG A 395 12.01 -8.59 0.65
CA ARG A 395 11.52 -9.74 -0.10
C ARG A 395 10.02 -9.89 0.10
N ALA A 396 9.27 -9.93 -1.00
CA ALA A 396 7.88 -10.37 -1.02
C ALA A 396 7.82 -11.86 -1.36
N LEU A 397 6.99 -12.62 -0.67
CA LEU A 397 6.89 -14.07 -0.80
C LEU A 397 5.48 -14.55 -0.49
N VAL A 398 5.16 -15.78 -0.91
CA VAL A 398 3.98 -16.50 -0.42
C VAL A 398 4.35 -17.15 0.91
N PRO A 399 3.61 -16.89 2.01
CA PRO A 399 3.91 -17.50 3.30
C PRO A 399 3.72 -19.02 3.26
N ASP A 400 4.47 -19.74 4.09
CA ASP A 400 4.23 -21.17 4.30
C ASP A 400 2.85 -21.37 4.92
N PRO A 401 2.07 -22.36 4.48
CA PRO A 401 0.78 -22.66 5.09
C PRO A 401 0.97 -23.07 6.55
N ASN A 402 0.14 -22.50 7.43
CA ASN A 402 0.09 -22.84 8.86
C ASN A 402 -0.45 -24.25 9.09
#